data_b153c935095a1d4a61c9b967c38145f1
#
_entry.id   b153c935095a1d4a61c9b967c38145f1
#
_cell.length_a   1.000
_cell.length_b   1.000
_cell.length_c   1.000
_cell.angle_alpha   90.00
_cell.angle_beta   90.00
_cell.angle_gamma   90.00
#
_symmetry.space_group_name_H-M   'P 1'
#
loop_
_entity.id
_entity.type
_entity.pdbx_description
1 polymer ?
#
loop_
_entity_poly.entity_id
_entity_poly.type
_entity_poly.pdbx_seq_one_letter_code
_entity_poly.pdbx_strand_id
1 'polypeptide(L)'
;GDEEVGTTVKYQVHVQDNGWLDPVENGEIAGTVGESKRMEAIKVALVNKSNSGNIEYRTHVQNEGWMSWVKGGKLSGTSGKSLRMEAIQLKLTGDLAKEYDIYYRVHAQNFGWLDWAKNGQTAGTSGYGYRLEAIEIRLVKKGKNAPGKTDKPKQVRNVSYQAHVQN
;
A
#
# COMPACT_ATOMS: atom_id res chain seq x y z
N GLY A 1 31.41 13.51 4.45
CA GLY A 1 31.29 12.25 5.13
C GLY A 1 30.52 11.25 4.31
N ASP A 2 30.94 10.03 4.36
CA ASP A 2 30.31 8.96 3.60
C ASP A 2 28.94 8.64 4.22
N GLU A 3 27.90 9.18 3.62
CA GLU A 3 26.56 8.71 3.95
C GLU A 3 26.39 7.33 3.34
N GLU A 4 26.25 6.31 4.18
CA GLU A 4 25.84 5.01 3.71
C GLU A 4 24.46 5.13 3.08
N VAL A 5 24.40 4.87 1.79
CA VAL A 5 23.13 4.75 1.08
C VAL A 5 22.54 3.42 1.47
N GLY A 6 21.60 3.43 2.40
CA GLY A 6 20.85 2.25 2.81
C GLY A 6 19.89 1.76 1.74
N THR A 7 19.28 0.62 1.99
CA THR A 7 18.22 0.08 1.14
C THR A 7 17.03 1.04 1.14
N THR A 8 16.49 1.31 -0.04
CA THR A 8 15.30 2.11 -0.22
C THR A 8 14.25 1.36 -1.03
N VAL A 9 13.06 1.92 -1.09
CA VAL A 9 11.95 1.36 -1.85
C VAL A 9 11.61 2.30 -3.01
N LYS A 10 11.37 1.73 -4.18
CA LYS A 10 10.95 2.44 -5.40
C LYS A 10 9.64 1.85 -5.86
N TYR A 11 8.66 2.70 -6.17
CA TYR A 11 7.33 2.22 -6.51
C TYR A 11 6.65 3.14 -7.51
N GLN A 12 5.78 2.53 -8.32
CA GLN A 12 4.97 3.24 -9.29
C GLN A 12 3.57 2.66 -9.34
N VAL A 13 2.60 3.48 -9.70
CA VAL A 13 1.20 3.10 -9.73
C VAL A 13 0.58 3.40 -11.09
N HIS A 14 -0.37 2.57 -11.48
CA HIS A 14 -1.24 2.78 -12.63
C HIS A 14 -2.52 3.45 -12.14
N VAL A 15 -2.85 4.59 -12.74
CA VAL A 15 -3.97 5.42 -12.31
C VAL A 15 -4.97 5.57 -13.46
N GLN A 16 -6.24 5.58 -13.10
CA GLN A 16 -7.35 5.85 -14.03
C GLN A 16 -7.05 7.04 -14.93
N ASP A 17 -7.22 6.85 -16.24
CA ASP A 17 -7.03 7.86 -17.30
C ASP A 17 -5.58 8.31 -17.52
N ASN A 18 -4.67 8.09 -16.57
CA ASN A 18 -3.27 8.50 -16.67
C ASN A 18 -2.34 7.35 -17.09
N GLY A 19 -2.71 6.09 -16.82
CA GLY A 19 -1.81 4.95 -17.01
C GLY A 19 -0.73 4.92 -15.92
N TRP A 20 0.42 4.34 -16.25
CA TRP A 20 1.56 4.28 -15.34
C TRP A 20 2.18 5.66 -15.14
N LEU A 21 2.22 6.11 -13.90
CA LEU A 21 2.94 7.32 -13.51
C LEU A 21 4.43 7.00 -13.31
N ASP A 22 5.26 8.04 -13.32
CA ASP A 22 6.70 7.88 -13.09
C ASP A 22 6.95 7.26 -11.71
N PRO A 23 7.96 6.38 -11.57
CA PRO A 23 8.32 5.84 -10.27
C PRO A 23 8.77 6.91 -9.29
N VAL A 24 8.47 6.70 -8.03
CA VAL A 24 8.92 7.54 -6.91
C VAL A 24 9.68 6.69 -5.91
N GLU A 25 10.39 7.33 -5.00
CA GLU A 25 11.21 6.66 -4.00
C GLU A 25 10.74 6.97 -2.58
N ASN A 26 11.26 6.23 -1.66
CA ASN A 26 11.03 6.22 -0.21
C ASN A 26 10.39 7.51 0.33
N GLY A 27 9.13 7.41 0.73
CA GLY A 27 8.37 8.52 1.33
C GLY A 27 7.73 9.51 0.36
N GLU A 28 7.94 9.35 -0.94
CA GLU A 28 7.27 10.19 -1.93
C GLU A 28 5.86 9.66 -2.25
N ILE A 29 4.99 10.54 -2.70
CA ILE A 29 3.60 10.17 -3.04
C ILE A 29 3.55 9.59 -4.45
N ALA A 30 3.00 8.38 -4.59
CA ALA A 30 2.63 7.79 -5.87
C ALA A 30 1.11 7.83 -6.01
N GLY A 31 0.63 8.22 -7.18
CA GLY A 31 -0.80 8.40 -7.44
C GLY A 31 -1.20 9.87 -7.47
N THR A 32 -2.50 10.14 -7.32
CA THR A 32 -3.06 11.48 -7.39
C THR A 32 -3.92 11.77 -6.16
N VAL A 33 -3.92 13.02 -5.73
CA VAL A 33 -4.72 13.49 -4.60
C VAL A 33 -5.61 14.64 -5.09
N GLY A 34 -6.90 14.55 -4.80
CA GLY A 34 -7.85 15.60 -5.17
C GLY A 34 -8.37 15.52 -6.61
N GLU A 35 -8.06 14.46 -7.34
CA GLU A 35 -8.50 14.27 -8.72
C GLU A 35 -9.60 13.21 -8.87
N SER A 36 -9.97 12.55 -7.79
CA SER A 36 -11.00 11.49 -7.78
C SER A 36 -10.69 10.35 -8.76
N LYS A 37 -9.42 9.99 -8.88
CA LYS A 37 -8.95 8.92 -9.76
C LYS A 37 -8.49 7.72 -8.97
N ARG A 38 -8.91 6.53 -9.38
CA ARG A 38 -8.54 5.27 -8.71
C ARG A 38 -7.13 4.82 -9.08
N MET A 39 -6.39 4.30 -8.11
CA MET A 39 -5.25 3.45 -8.38
C MET A 39 -5.77 2.09 -8.82
N GLU A 40 -5.15 1.51 -9.83
CA GLU A 40 -5.55 0.25 -10.44
C GLU A 40 -4.52 -0.86 -10.26
N ALA A 41 -3.23 -0.51 -10.27
CA ALA A 41 -2.13 -1.45 -10.11
C ALA A 41 -0.90 -0.77 -9.52
N ILE A 42 0.01 -1.58 -8.98
CA ILE A 42 1.24 -1.10 -8.36
C ILE A 42 2.39 -2.06 -8.66
N LYS A 43 3.59 -1.52 -8.80
CA LYS A 43 4.86 -2.24 -8.81
C LYS A 43 5.75 -1.64 -7.75
N VAL A 44 6.34 -2.48 -6.91
CA VAL A 44 7.23 -2.06 -5.83
C VAL A 44 8.52 -2.85 -5.91
N ALA A 45 9.66 -2.19 -5.79
CA ALA A 45 10.97 -2.84 -5.82
C ALA A 45 11.88 -2.24 -4.76
N LEU A 46 12.83 -3.05 -4.29
CA LEU A 46 13.89 -2.59 -3.41
C LEU A 46 15.06 -2.08 -4.24
N VAL A 47 15.67 -1.01 -3.77
CA VAL A 47 16.85 -0.39 -4.37
C VAL A 47 18.00 -0.50 -3.38
N ASN A 48 19.17 -0.88 -3.87
CA ASN A 48 20.40 -0.98 -3.06
C ASN A 48 20.24 -1.90 -1.85
N LYS A 49 19.86 -3.13 -2.10
CA LYS A 49 19.63 -4.13 -1.03
C LYS A 49 20.91 -4.36 -0.24
N SER A 50 20.82 -4.13 1.07
CA SER A 50 21.93 -4.36 2.02
C SER A 50 22.03 -5.80 2.51
N ASN A 51 20.95 -6.57 2.36
CA ASN A 51 20.85 -7.94 2.87
C ASN A 51 20.01 -8.83 1.96
N SER A 52 19.99 -10.11 2.27
CA SER A 52 19.14 -11.08 1.59
C SER A 52 17.67 -10.84 1.92
N GLY A 53 16.82 -11.28 1.03
CA GLY A 53 15.37 -11.13 1.16
C GLY A 53 14.78 -10.29 0.04
N ASN A 54 13.51 -10.02 0.16
CA ASN A 54 12.79 -9.26 -0.85
C ASN A 54 11.60 -8.52 -0.21
N ILE A 55 10.92 -7.74 -1.02
CA ILE A 55 9.61 -7.20 -0.69
C ILE A 55 8.55 -8.08 -1.32
N GLU A 56 7.46 -8.31 -0.59
CA GLU A 56 6.28 -9.00 -1.10
C GLU A 56 5.06 -8.15 -0.80
N TYR A 57 4.11 -8.18 -1.72
CA TYR A 57 2.90 -7.35 -1.57
C TYR A 57 1.72 -7.96 -2.30
N ARG A 58 0.52 -7.59 -1.86
CA ARG A 58 -0.73 -7.93 -2.51
C ARG A 58 -1.74 -6.82 -2.35
N THR A 59 -2.70 -6.78 -3.26
CA THR A 59 -3.75 -5.77 -3.31
C THR A 59 -5.13 -6.42 -3.27
N HIS A 60 -6.06 -5.72 -2.63
CA HIS A 60 -7.48 -6.05 -2.68
C HIS A 60 -8.10 -5.20 -3.79
N VAL A 61 -8.74 -5.85 -4.75
CA VAL A 61 -9.24 -5.23 -5.98
C VAL A 61 -10.75 -5.44 -6.07
N GLN A 62 -11.44 -4.42 -6.55
CA GLN A 62 -12.87 -4.48 -6.86
C GLN A 62 -13.22 -5.77 -7.60
N ASN A 63 -14.24 -6.49 -7.11
CA ASN A 63 -14.76 -7.73 -7.67
C ASN A 63 -13.82 -8.93 -7.65
N GLU A 64 -12.52 -8.73 -7.36
CA GLU A 64 -11.51 -9.80 -7.32
C GLU A 64 -11.17 -10.22 -5.90
N GLY A 65 -11.28 -9.29 -4.93
CA GLY A 65 -10.81 -9.52 -3.57
C GLY A 65 -9.29 -9.46 -3.44
N TRP A 66 -8.74 -10.12 -2.44
CA TRP A 66 -7.29 -10.20 -2.27
C TRP A 66 -6.65 -11.04 -3.36
N MET A 67 -5.71 -10.44 -4.06
CA MET A 67 -4.90 -11.13 -5.05
C MET A 67 -3.74 -11.85 -4.38
N SER A 68 -3.10 -12.77 -5.11
CA SER A 68 -1.95 -13.50 -4.59
C SER A 68 -0.77 -12.55 -4.30
N TRP A 69 0.05 -12.92 -3.31
CA TRP A 69 1.30 -12.21 -3.02
C TRP A 69 2.24 -12.27 -4.22
N VAL A 70 2.85 -11.14 -4.54
CA VAL A 70 3.88 -11.04 -5.58
C VAL A 70 5.16 -10.49 -4.99
N LYS A 71 6.28 -10.77 -5.65
CA LYS A 71 7.61 -10.31 -5.24
C LYS A 71 8.02 -9.03 -5.95
N GLY A 72 9.01 -8.37 -5.40
CA GLY A 72 9.53 -7.10 -5.89
C GLY A 72 9.67 -7.02 -7.41
N GLY A 73 9.18 -5.92 -7.97
CA GLY A 73 9.16 -5.65 -9.40
C GLY A 73 7.95 -6.21 -10.15
N LYS A 74 7.13 -7.04 -9.52
CA LYS A 74 5.95 -7.63 -10.16
C LYS A 74 4.71 -6.77 -9.96
N LEU A 75 3.77 -6.88 -10.88
CA LEU A 75 2.51 -6.14 -10.83
C LEU A 75 1.55 -6.80 -9.84
N SER A 76 0.94 -5.98 -8.98
CA SER A 76 -0.23 -6.36 -8.20
C SER A 76 -1.37 -5.40 -8.52
N GLY A 77 -2.58 -5.92 -8.60
CA GLY A 77 -3.73 -5.19 -9.10
C GLY A 77 -4.06 -5.57 -10.54
N THR A 78 -4.76 -4.71 -11.24
CA THR A 78 -5.16 -4.94 -12.63
C THR A 78 -4.86 -3.73 -13.49
N SER A 79 -4.59 -3.96 -14.77
CA SER A 79 -4.38 -2.92 -15.77
C SER A 79 -5.33 -3.16 -16.94
N GLY A 80 -6.00 -2.10 -17.38
CA GLY A 80 -6.93 -2.18 -18.52
C GLY A 80 -8.31 -2.75 -18.20
N LYS A 81 -8.64 -2.96 -16.92
CA LYS A 81 -9.94 -3.51 -16.49
C LYS A 81 -10.83 -2.47 -15.80
N SER A 82 -10.34 -1.28 -15.57
CA SER A 82 -11.06 -0.22 -14.86
C SER A 82 -11.52 -0.65 -13.46
N LEU A 83 -10.71 -1.44 -12.75
CA LEU A 83 -11.00 -1.92 -11.40
C LEU A 83 -10.16 -1.17 -10.37
N ARG A 84 -10.81 -0.69 -9.32
CA ARG A 84 -10.12 0.06 -8.26
C ARG A 84 -9.39 -0.86 -7.29
N MET A 85 -8.23 -0.42 -6.84
CA MET A 85 -7.61 -0.96 -5.63
C MET A 85 -8.36 -0.41 -4.41
N GLU A 86 -8.57 -1.25 -3.42
CA GLU A 86 -9.30 -0.91 -2.19
C GLU A 86 -8.43 -1.04 -0.93
N ALA A 87 -7.41 -1.88 -0.97
CA ALA A 87 -6.47 -2.09 0.13
C ALA A 87 -5.18 -2.72 -0.36
N ILE A 88 -4.13 -2.63 0.46
CA ILE A 88 -2.82 -3.19 0.16
C ILE A 88 -2.14 -3.70 1.43
N GLN A 89 -1.33 -4.75 1.27
CA GLN A 89 -0.43 -5.27 2.30
C GLN A 89 0.96 -5.40 1.71
N LEU A 90 1.97 -4.92 2.44
CA LEU A 90 3.38 -5.07 2.06
C LEU A 90 4.17 -5.65 3.24
N LYS A 91 5.14 -6.51 2.94
CA LYS A 91 6.03 -7.08 3.95
C LYS A 91 7.42 -7.29 3.36
N LEU A 92 8.41 -7.34 4.22
CA LEU A 92 9.77 -7.73 3.88
C LEU A 92 9.99 -9.19 4.24
N THR A 93 10.93 -9.84 3.56
CA THR A 93 11.32 -11.22 3.84
C THR A 93 12.83 -11.30 4.09
N GLY A 94 13.30 -12.43 4.64
CA GLY A 94 14.70 -12.69 4.87
C GLY A 94 15.35 -11.73 5.87
N ASP A 95 16.64 -11.51 5.71
CA ASP A 95 17.39 -10.66 6.63
C ASP A 95 17.01 -9.18 6.54
N LEU A 96 16.48 -8.75 5.42
CA LEU A 96 15.93 -7.39 5.30
C LEU A 96 14.80 -7.13 6.30
N ALA A 97 13.97 -8.14 6.58
CA ALA A 97 12.91 -8.04 7.58
C ALA A 97 13.43 -7.87 9.01
N LYS A 98 14.68 -8.24 9.27
CA LYS A 98 15.35 -8.05 10.55
C LYS A 98 16.01 -6.68 10.66
N GLU A 99 16.34 -6.07 9.54
CA GLU A 99 17.04 -4.79 9.47
C GLU A 99 16.10 -3.60 9.35
N TYR A 100 14.97 -3.77 8.68
CA TYR A 100 14.01 -2.71 8.40
C TYR A 100 12.58 -3.07 8.79
N ASP A 101 11.80 -2.04 9.11
CA ASP A 101 10.34 -2.07 9.08
C ASP A 101 9.88 -1.41 7.78
N ILE A 102 8.82 -1.94 7.17
CA ILE A 102 8.16 -1.28 6.05
C ILE A 102 6.88 -0.64 6.53
N TYR A 103 6.77 0.68 6.28
CA TYR A 103 5.59 1.48 6.57
C TYR A 103 4.94 1.94 5.29
N TYR A 104 3.63 1.99 5.28
CA TYR A 104 2.89 2.49 4.12
C TYR A 104 1.54 3.04 4.55
N ARG A 105 1.12 4.12 3.89
CA ARG A 105 -0.21 4.70 4.08
C ARG A 105 -0.82 5.02 2.74
N VAL A 106 -2.15 5.05 2.72
CA VAL A 106 -2.91 5.29 1.50
C VAL A 106 -3.89 6.44 1.66
N HIS A 107 -4.13 7.14 0.55
CA HIS A 107 -5.19 8.14 0.43
C HIS A 107 -6.40 7.42 -0.14
N ALA A 108 -7.50 7.41 0.61
CA ALA A 108 -8.72 6.67 0.25
C ALA A 108 -9.87 7.63 0.00
N GLN A 109 -10.70 7.28 -0.96
CA GLN A 109 -11.93 8.01 -1.27
C GLN A 109 -12.72 8.30 0.00
N ASN A 110 -13.15 9.54 0.19
CA ASN A 110 -13.96 10.04 1.32
C ASN A 110 -13.26 10.05 2.69
N PHE A 111 -12.08 9.45 2.82
CA PHE A 111 -11.32 9.46 4.07
C PHE A 111 -10.08 10.36 4.02
N GLY A 112 -9.50 10.53 2.84
CA GLY A 112 -8.19 11.17 2.73
C GLY A 112 -7.07 10.23 3.19
N TRP A 113 -5.97 10.76 3.69
CA TRP A 113 -4.85 9.97 4.18
C TRP A 113 -5.24 9.20 5.44
N LEU A 114 -5.11 7.88 5.38
CA LEU A 114 -5.24 7.02 6.55
C LEU A 114 -3.90 6.95 7.29
N ASP A 115 -3.89 6.37 8.49
CA ASP A 115 -2.67 6.22 9.27
C ASP A 115 -1.73 5.18 8.63
N TRP A 116 -0.49 5.14 9.12
CA TRP A 116 0.53 4.23 8.59
C TRP A 116 0.30 2.78 9.03
N ALA A 117 0.30 1.89 8.06
CA ALA A 117 0.38 0.44 8.29
C ALA A 117 1.83 0.02 8.38
N LYS A 118 2.10 -1.11 9.01
CA LYS A 118 3.43 -1.64 9.25
C LYS A 118 3.46 -3.14 8.97
N ASN A 119 4.47 -3.60 8.25
CA ASN A 119 4.86 -5.02 8.16
C ASN A 119 3.68 -6.00 7.99
N GLY A 120 3.03 -5.97 6.85
CA GLY A 120 1.96 -6.90 6.50
C GLY A 120 0.56 -6.50 6.99
N GLN A 121 0.43 -5.41 7.74
CA GLN A 121 -0.88 -4.88 8.10
C GLN A 121 -1.61 -4.37 6.86
N THR A 122 -2.92 -4.30 6.93
CA THR A 122 -3.73 -3.75 5.84
C THR A 122 -3.78 -2.23 5.88
N ALA A 123 -3.49 -1.59 4.75
CA ALA A 123 -3.75 -0.17 4.53
C ALA A 123 -4.88 -0.04 3.51
N GLY A 124 -5.94 0.68 3.86
CA GLY A 124 -7.07 0.90 2.95
C GLY A 124 -8.41 0.71 3.61
N THR A 125 -9.39 0.30 2.82
CA THR A 125 -10.78 0.17 3.27
C THR A 125 -11.33 -1.21 2.96
N SER A 126 -12.38 -1.59 3.70
CA SER A 126 -13.10 -2.83 3.48
C SER A 126 -14.59 -2.60 3.65
N GLY A 127 -15.39 -3.06 2.70
CA GLY A 127 -16.84 -2.99 2.74
C GLY A 127 -17.45 -1.66 2.30
N TYR A 128 -16.64 -0.68 1.91
CA TYR A 128 -17.12 0.62 1.44
C TYR A 128 -17.28 0.70 -0.07
N GLY A 129 -16.52 -0.07 -0.83
CA GLY A 129 -16.41 0.11 -2.27
C GLY A 129 -15.66 1.40 -2.64
N TYR A 130 -14.75 1.85 -1.79
CA TYR A 130 -13.97 3.08 -2.00
C TYR A 130 -12.64 2.78 -2.65
N ARG A 131 -12.27 3.62 -3.62
CA ARG A 131 -10.98 3.51 -4.31
C ARG A 131 -9.85 4.04 -3.46
N LEU A 132 -8.66 3.43 -3.60
CA LEU A 132 -7.42 4.06 -3.20
C LEU A 132 -6.98 5.01 -4.32
N GLU A 133 -6.41 6.14 -3.94
CA GLU A 133 -6.04 7.21 -4.86
C GLU A 133 -4.53 7.46 -4.90
N ALA A 134 -3.85 7.29 -3.78
CA ALA A 134 -2.41 7.50 -3.66
C ALA A 134 -1.81 6.66 -2.54
N ILE A 135 -0.50 6.51 -2.54
CA ILE A 135 0.24 5.73 -1.55
C ILE A 135 1.60 6.35 -1.27
N GLU A 136 2.04 6.28 -0.02
CA GLU A 136 3.41 6.53 0.40
C GLU A 136 3.97 5.27 1.04
N ILE A 137 5.20 4.90 0.69
CA ILE A 137 5.89 3.72 1.23
C ILE A 137 7.26 4.15 1.74
N ARG A 138 7.63 3.68 2.93
CA ARG A 138 8.94 3.95 3.55
C ARG A 138 9.54 2.70 4.15
N LEU A 139 10.85 2.53 3.96
CA LEU A 139 11.65 1.65 4.79
C LEU A 139 12.24 2.47 5.93
N VAL A 140 12.13 1.95 7.12
CA VAL A 140 12.65 2.57 8.35
C VAL A 140 13.50 1.53 9.07
N LYS A 141 14.72 1.88 9.49
CA LYS A 141 15.56 0.95 10.23
C LYS A 141 14.88 0.50 11.52
N LYS A 142 15.02 -0.77 11.86
CA LYS A 142 14.51 -1.33 13.12
C LYS A 142 14.94 -0.47 14.30
N GLY A 143 14.02 -0.20 15.21
CA GLY A 143 14.26 0.62 16.40
C GLY A 143 14.09 2.11 16.19
N LYS A 144 13.85 2.56 14.98
CA LYS A 144 13.53 3.96 14.70
C LYS A 144 12.02 4.19 14.74
N ASN A 145 11.63 5.45 14.95
CA ASN A 145 10.23 5.83 15.05
C ASN A 145 9.46 5.64 13.75
N ALA A 146 8.17 5.32 13.87
CA ALA A 146 7.26 5.33 12.75
C ALA A 146 7.18 6.74 12.13
N PRO A 147 6.90 6.86 10.81
CA PRO A 147 6.84 8.16 10.14
C PRO A 147 5.64 9.02 10.56
N GLY A 148 4.70 8.47 11.29
CA GLY A 148 3.52 9.18 11.77
C GLY A 148 2.61 8.26 12.57
N LYS A 149 1.35 8.65 12.74
CA LYS A 149 0.34 7.87 13.46
C LYS A 149 0.14 6.50 12.82
N THR A 150 -0.08 5.48 13.64
CA THR A 150 -0.25 4.09 13.22
C THR A 150 -1.56 3.45 13.73
N ASP A 151 -2.46 4.25 14.30
CA ASP A 151 -3.67 3.72 14.98
C ASP A 151 -4.68 3.09 14.04
N LYS A 152 -4.98 3.74 12.92
CA LYS A 152 -6.03 3.31 12.00
C LYS A 152 -5.57 3.34 10.53
N PRO A 153 -4.74 2.38 10.13
CA PRO A 153 -4.35 2.26 8.71
C PRO A 153 -5.49 1.70 7.85
N LYS A 154 -6.48 1.07 8.47
CA LYS A 154 -7.61 0.45 7.80
C LYS A 154 -8.93 0.97 8.34
N GLN A 155 -9.87 1.24 7.44
CA GLN A 155 -11.26 1.57 7.78
C GLN A 155 -12.16 0.43 7.31
N VAL A 156 -12.96 -0.10 8.22
CA VAL A 156 -13.88 -1.21 7.95
C VAL A 156 -15.30 -0.72 8.12
N ARG A 157 -16.13 -0.96 7.11
CA ARG A 157 -17.57 -0.76 7.24
C ARG A 157 -18.18 -2.01 7.86
N ASN A 158 -18.56 -1.92 9.11
CA ASN A 158 -19.28 -2.97 9.78
C ASN A 158 -20.78 -2.85 9.47
N VAL A 159 -21.30 -3.85 8.75
CA VAL A 159 -22.75 -3.98 8.60
C VAL A 159 -23.22 -4.89 9.72
N SER A 160 -23.73 -4.32 10.80
CA SER A 160 -24.40 -5.12 11.81
C SER A 160 -25.82 -5.39 11.35
N TYR A 161 -26.11 -6.67 11.08
CA TYR A 161 -27.49 -7.11 10.90
C TYR A 161 -28.12 -7.23 12.27
N GLN A 162 -28.95 -6.26 12.63
CA GLN A 162 -29.90 -6.52 13.72
C GLN A 162 -31.04 -7.31 13.10
N ALA A 163 -31.11 -8.59 13.46
CA ALA A 163 -32.29 -9.36 13.14
C ALA A 163 -33.48 -8.76 13.90
N HIS A 164 -34.40 -8.17 13.18
CA HIS A 164 -35.68 -7.81 13.78
C HIS A 164 -36.46 -9.09 14.00
N VAL A 165 -36.48 -9.54 15.24
CA VAL A 165 -37.40 -10.60 15.63
C VAL A 165 -38.76 -9.95 15.78
N GLN A 166 -39.66 -10.23 14.83
CA GLN A 166 -41.06 -9.88 14.98
C GLN A 166 -41.70 -10.88 15.96
N ASN A 167 -42.23 -10.34 16.99
CA ASN A 167 -43.14 -11.11 17.87
C ASN A 167 -44.50 -11.25 17.22
#